data_78ca43396a7f360e733937fa06fee14e
#
_entry.id   78ca43396a7f360e733937fa06fee14e
#
_cell.length_a   1.000
_cell.length_b   1.000
_cell.length_c   1.000
_cell.angle_alpha   90.00
_cell.angle_beta   90.00
_cell.angle_gamma   90.00
#
_symmetry.space_group_name_H-M   'P 1'
#
loop_
_entity.id
_entity.type
_entity.pdbx_description
1 polymer ?
#
loop_
_entity_poly.entity_id
_entity_poly.type
_entity_poly.pdbx_seq_one_letter_code
_entity_poly.pdbx_strand_id
1 'polypeptide(L)'
;MKSVNLKSTTKLMAVLAIAAFEVRGEEAIRTANPPERRRIVVSVPDRKLVLLEGDRVLRIYDVAVGKSSTPTPQGKFTIINRVPNPTYYASSGTVAPGTNNPLGSRWMGLSAKGYGIHGTNVPSSIGKAASHGCVRMRKQDLEELFEMVTVGTSVELQGEPSELLSKILSEAVSE
;
A
#
# COMPACT_ATOMS: atom_id res chain seq x y z
N MET A 1 -15.91 -59.67 66.57
CA MET A 1 -15.28 -58.42 66.99
C MET A 1 -14.10 -58.16 66.07
N LYS A 2 -14.18 -57.20 65.23
CA LYS A 2 -13.18 -56.19 64.83
C LYS A 2 -13.72 -55.45 63.55
N SER A 3 -14.02 -54.23 63.81
CA SER A 3 -14.41 -53.19 62.83
C SER A 3 -13.30 -52.97 61.83
N VAL A 4 -13.60 -52.94 60.56
CA VAL A 4 -12.69 -52.44 59.49
C VAL A 4 -13.31 -51.19 58.88
N ASN A 5 -12.58 -50.15 59.05
CA ASN A 5 -12.89 -48.76 58.70
C ASN A 5 -12.77 -48.51 57.22
N LEU A 6 -13.87 -48.13 56.57
CA LEU A 6 -13.95 -47.73 55.18
C LEU A 6 -13.81 -46.22 55.10
N LYS A 7 -12.59 -45.72 54.90
CA LYS A 7 -12.33 -44.34 54.54
C LYS A 7 -11.17 -44.31 53.55
N SER A 8 -11.42 -43.78 52.37
CA SER A 8 -10.49 -43.24 51.38
C SER A 8 -10.69 -43.76 49.96
N THR A 9 -11.72 -43.26 49.30
CA THR A 9 -11.76 -43.25 47.82
C THR A 9 -12.60 -42.06 47.33
N THR A 10 -12.18 -40.84 47.66
CA THR A 10 -12.83 -39.66 47.10
C THR A 10 -11.79 -38.52 46.96
N LYS A 11 -10.73 -38.75 46.18
CA LYS A 11 -9.75 -37.68 45.90
C LYS A 11 -8.97 -37.88 44.57
N LEU A 12 -9.54 -38.54 43.58
CA LEU A 12 -8.80 -38.73 42.29
C LEU A 12 -9.60 -38.36 41.05
N MET A 13 -10.60 -37.51 41.13
CA MET A 13 -11.36 -37.06 39.95
C MET A 13 -11.41 -35.55 39.72
N ALA A 14 -10.59 -34.76 40.42
CA ALA A 14 -10.62 -33.29 40.26
C ALA A 14 -9.43 -32.71 39.49
N VAL A 15 -8.47 -33.50 38.99
CA VAL A 15 -7.24 -32.97 38.35
C VAL A 15 -7.25 -33.09 36.81
N LEU A 16 -8.21 -33.81 36.22
CA LEU A 16 -8.21 -34.00 34.75
C LEU A 16 -9.05 -32.97 33.96
N ALA A 17 -9.74 -32.03 34.62
CA ALA A 17 -10.63 -31.08 33.93
C ALA A 17 -9.99 -29.70 33.64
N ILE A 18 -8.76 -29.42 34.16
CA ILE A 18 -8.13 -28.09 34.02
C ILE A 18 -7.19 -28.05 32.81
N ALA A 19 -6.68 -29.18 32.31
CA ALA A 19 -5.73 -29.22 31.21
C ALA A 19 -6.36 -29.03 29.80
N ALA A 20 -7.68 -29.10 29.65
CA ALA A 20 -8.34 -29.00 28.34
C ALA A 20 -8.78 -27.59 27.97
N PHE A 21 -8.70 -26.61 28.87
CA PHE A 21 -9.17 -25.25 28.60
C PHE A 21 -8.06 -24.27 28.13
N GLU A 22 -6.80 -24.55 28.43
CA GLU A 22 -5.68 -23.66 28.04
C GLU A 22 -5.18 -23.85 26.63
N VAL A 23 -5.41 -25.01 25.99
CA VAL A 23 -4.94 -25.28 24.62
C VAL A 23 -5.80 -24.61 23.54
N ARG A 24 -7.04 -24.24 23.85
CA ARG A 24 -7.95 -23.60 22.87
C ARG A 24 -7.74 -22.11 22.68
N GLY A 25 -7.11 -21.44 23.63
CA GLY A 25 -6.82 -20.00 23.57
C GLY A 25 -5.59 -19.67 22.72
N GLU A 26 -4.62 -20.56 22.64
CA GLU A 26 -3.34 -20.31 21.95
C GLU A 26 -3.41 -20.56 20.46
N GLU A 27 -4.30 -21.44 20.01
CA GLU A 27 -4.54 -21.73 18.59
C GLU A 27 -5.37 -20.63 17.90
N ALA A 28 -6.24 -19.94 18.63
CA ALA A 28 -7.02 -18.81 18.10
C ALA A 28 -6.21 -17.53 17.91
N ILE A 29 -5.07 -17.38 18.58
CA ILE A 29 -4.19 -16.20 18.48
C ILE A 29 -3.20 -16.35 17.31
N ARG A 30 -2.95 -17.57 16.84
CA ARG A 30 -1.99 -17.84 15.74
C ARG A 30 -2.55 -17.63 14.33
N THR A 31 -3.85 -17.43 14.15
CA THR A 31 -4.48 -17.30 12.83
C THR A 31 -4.82 -15.88 12.41
N ALA A 32 -4.60 -14.88 13.26
CA ALA A 32 -4.66 -13.48 12.84
C ALA A 32 -3.28 -13.09 12.29
N ASN A 33 -3.05 -13.33 11.00
CA ASN A 33 -1.96 -12.65 10.30
C ASN A 33 -2.11 -11.14 10.56
N PRO A 34 -1.04 -10.44 10.96
CA PRO A 34 -1.11 -8.99 11.09
C PRO A 34 -1.63 -8.43 9.76
N PRO A 35 -2.48 -7.38 9.78
CA PRO A 35 -3.03 -6.83 8.55
C PRO A 35 -1.89 -6.57 7.58
N GLU A 36 -1.93 -7.25 6.44
CA GLU A 36 -0.88 -7.17 5.43
C GLU A 36 -0.71 -5.71 5.02
N ARG A 37 0.52 -5.21 5.13
CA ARG A 37 0.80 -3.80 4.87
C ARG A 37 0.61 -3.50 3.39
N ARG A 38 -0.12 -2.45 3.11
CA ARG A 38 -0.25 -1.93 1.74
C ARG A 38 1.08 -1.43 1.23
N ARG A 39 1.34 -1.68 -0.04
CA ARG A 39 2.52 -1.19 -0.77
C ARG A 39 2.13 -0.74 -2.16
N ILE A 40 2.87 0.21 -2.68
CA ILE A 40 2.72 0.72 -4.05
C ILE A 40 3.89 0.20 -4.88
N VAL A 41 3.59 -0.28 -6.09
CA VAL A 41 4.59 -0.59 -7.12
C VAL A 41 4.25 0.24 -8.36
N VAL A 42 5.22 1.00 -8.86
CA VAL A 42 5.09 1.76 -10.09
C VAL A 42 6.03 1.17 -11.13
N SER A 43 5.48 0.62 -12.20
CA SER A 43 6.26 0.29 -13.38
C SER A 43 6.39 1.54 -14.25
N VAL A 44 7.60 2.07 -14.34
CA VAL A 44 7.91 3.26 -15.15
C VAL A 44 7.74 2.97 -16.66
N PRO A 45 8.22 1.83 -17.20
CA PRO A 45 8.01 1.50 -18.62
C PRO A 45 6.55 1.32 -18.99
N ASP A 46 5.77 0.65 -18.12
CA ASP A 46 4.36 0.37 -18.37
C ASP A 46 3.45 1.56 -18.05
N ARG A 47 3.96 2.57 -17.31
CA ARG A 47 3.20 3.74 -16.85
C ARG A 47 1.96 3.33 -16.06
N LYS A 48 2.14 2.34 -15.19
CA LYS A 48 1.12 1.80 -14.29
C LYS A 48 1.56 1.91 -12.84
N LEU A 49 0.61 2.18 -11.98
CA LEU A 49 0.76 2.12 -10.53
C LEU A 49 -0.16 1.01 -10.01
N VAL A 50 0.39 0.08 -9.25
CA VAL A 50 -0.34 -1.01 -8.60
C VAL A 50 -0.32 -0.78 -7.10
N LEU A 51 -1.49 -0.80 -6.47
CA LEU A 51 -1.66 -0.86 -5.03
C LEU A 51 -1.89 -2.30 -4.61
N LEU A 52 -1.05 -2.81 -3.72
CA LEU A 52 -1.13 -4.16 -3.17
C LEU A 52 -1.38 -4.15 -1.66
N GLU A 53 -2.01 -5.21 -1.18
CA GLU A 53 -2.10 -5.58 0.23
C GLU A 53 -1.58 -7.01 0.35
N GLY A 54 -0.37 -7.18 0.92
CA GLY A 54 0.41 -8.40 0.75
C GLY A 54 0.68 -8.68 -0.73
N ASP A 55 0.25 -9.84 -1.22
CA ASP A 55 0.35 -10.22 -2.63
C ASP A 55 -0.95 -9.97 -3.42
N ARG A 56 -1.99 -9.50 -2.75
CA ARG A 56 -3.28 -9.21 -3.38
C ARG A 56 -3.26 -7.84 -4.05
N VAL A 57 -3.57 -7.80 -5.33
CA VAL A 57 -3.76 -6.53 -6.06
C VAL A 57 -5.10 -5.91 -5.66
N LEU A 58 -5.06 -4.69 -5.13
CA LEU A 58 -6.25 -3.93 -4.79
C LEU A 58 -6.70 -3.04 -5.94
N ARG A 59 -5.73 -2.35 -6.60
CA ARG A 59 -6.00 -1.37 -7.67
C ARG A 59 -4.84 -1.30 -8.65
N ILE A 60 -5.17 -0.96 -9.89
CA ILE A 60 -4.20 -0.62 -10.94
C ILE A 60 -4.64 0.70 -11.54
N TYR A 61 -3.70 1.64 -11.67
CA TYR A 61 -3.95 2.98 -12.20
C TYR A 61 -3.01 3.30 -13.36
N ASP A 62 -3.51 4.03 -14.34
CA ASP A 62 -2.66 4.70 -15.32
C ASP A 62 -1.96 5.90 -14.70
N VAL A 63 -0.66 6.07 -14.98
CA VAL A 63 0.12 7.20 -14.46
C VAL A 63 0.94 7.87 -15.55
N ALA A 64 1.34 9.12 -15.32
CA ALA A 64 2.43 9.71 -16.07
C ALA A 64 3.72 9.64 -15.24
N VAL A 65 4.84 9.43 -15.93
CA VAL A 65 6.18 9.31 -15.34
C VAL A 65 7.13 10.35 -15.93
N GLY A 66 8.35 10.40 -15.45
CA GLY A 66 9.40 11.29 -15.92
C GLY A 66 9.75 11.06 -17.39
N LYS A 67 10.07 12.16 -18.11
CA LYS A 67 10.67 12.09 -19.45
C LYS A 67 12.08 11.52 -19.37
N SER A 68 12.64 11.12 -20.53
CA SER A 68 14.03 10.64 -20.60
C SER A 68 15.05 11.65 -20.08
N SER A 69 14.80 12.96 -20.28
CA SER A 69 15.67 14.03 -19.78
C SER A 69 15.53 14.31 -18.27
N THR A 70 14.45 13.88 -17.65
CA THR A 70 14.15 14.04 -16.21
C THR A 70 13.45 12.78 -15.71
N PRO A 71 14.17 11.65 -15.62
CA PRO A 71 13.56 10.34 -15.35
C PRO A 71 12.97 10.24 -13.96
N THR A 72 11.97 9.41 -13.80
CA THR A 72 11.50 8.98 -12.49
C THR A 72 12.61 8.17 -11.81
N PRO A 73 13.00 8.48 -10.55
CA PRO A 73 14.01 7.71 -9.84
C PRO A 73 13.54 6.27 -9.65
N GLN A 74 14.48 5.33 -9.73
CA GLN A 74 14.21 3.92 -9.48
C GLN A 74 14.63 3.53 -8.08
N GLY A 75 13.98 2.51 -7.51
CA GLY A 75 14.30 1.98 -6.20
C GLY A 75 13.12 1.92 -5.24
N LYS A 76 13.43 1.72 -3.95
CA LYS A 76 12.45 1.61 -2.87
C LYS A 76 12.43 2.86 -2.02
N PHE A 77 11.25 3.40 -1.85
CA PHE A 77 10.96 4.63 -1.11
C PHE A 77 9.81 4.41 -0.15
N THR A 78 9.50 5.43 0.64
CA THR A 78 8.32 5.48 1.50
C THR A 78 7.60 6.82 1.32
N ILE A 79 6.30 6.85 1.54
CA ILE A 79 5.54 8.10 1.66
C ILE A 79 5.96 8.77 2.97
N ILE A 80 6.52 9.98 2.90
CA ILE A 80 6.98 10.74 4.08
C ILE A 80 6.03 11.84 4.50
N ASN A 81 5.17 12.30 3.60
CA ASN A 81 4.11 13.26 3.89
C ASN A 81 2.93 13.09 2.93
N ARG A 82 1.77 13.60 3.36
CA ARG A 82 0.52 13.61 2.60
C ARG A 82 -0.14 14.97 2.78
N VAL A 83 -0.40 15.66 1.68
CA VAL A 83 -0.95 17.03 1.71
C VAL A 83 -2.21 17.09 0.82
N PRO A 84 -3.39 17.28 1.41
CA PRO A 84 -4.59 17.61 0.65
C PRO A 84 -4.53 19.07 0.19
N ASN A 85 -5.00 19.33 -1.02
CA ASN A 85 -5.03 20.66 -1.63
C ASN A 85 -3.68 21.41 -1.52
N PRO A 86 -2.59 20.84 -2.09
CA PRO A 86 -1.26 21.40 -1.95
C PRO A 86 -1.13 22.76 -2.66
N THR A 87 -0.32 23.64 -2.10
CA THR A 87 0.21 24.79 -2.82
C THR A 87 1.44 24.36 -3.62
N TYR A 88 1.54 24.77 -4.87
CA TYR A 88 2.73 24.51 -5.69
C TYR A 88 3.68 25.71 -5.62
N TYR A 89 4.93 25.43 -5.26
CA TYR A 89 6.00 26.43 -5.19
C TYR A 89 6.98 26.19 -6.34
N ALA A 90 7.04 27.12 -7.28
CA ALA A 90 7.98 27.12 -8.38
C ALA A 90 8.93 28.32 -8.27
N SER A 91 10.06 28.26 -8.98
CA SER A 91 10.98 29.41 -9.09
C SER A 91 10.32 30.66 -9.70
N SER A 92 9.31 30.45 -10.55
CA SER A 92 8.52 31.51 -11.19
C SER A 92 7.37 32.05 -10.35
N GLY A 93 7.14 31.50 -9.14
CA GLY A 93 6.06 31.93 -8.25
C GLY A 93 5.28 30.78 -7.64
N THR A 94 4.20 31.15 -6.94
CA THR A 94 3.38 30.23 -6.18
C THR A 94 2.01 30.06 -6.85
N VAL A 95 1.54 28.79 -6.97
CA VAL A 95 0.20 28.47 -7.47
C VAL A 95 -0.63 27.93 -6.30
N ALA A 96 -1.70 28.62 -5.98
CA ALA A 96 -2.65 28.22 -4.94
C ALA A 96 -3.35 26.88 -5.30
N PRO A 97 -3.95 26.17 -4.31
CA PRO A 97 -4.83 25.03 -4.58
C PRO A 97 -5.93 25.36 -5.58
N GLY A 98 -6.25 24.45 -6.47
CA GLY A 98 -7.29 24.62 -7.48
C GLY A 98 -7.01 23.86 -8.78
N THR A 99 -7.89 24.07 -9.78
CA THR A 99 -7.85 23.36 -11.05
C THR A 99 -6.60 23.66 -11.89
N ASN A 100 -6.00 24.83 -11.71
CA ASN A 100 -4.78 25.25 -12.42
C ASN A 100 -3.49 24.78 -11.74
N ASN A 101 -3.58 24.17 -10.53
CA ASN A 101 -2.42 23.71 -9.80
C ASN A 101 -1.84 22.45 -10.45
N PRO A 102 -0.55 22.44 -10.85
CA PRO A 102 0.06 21.28 -11.51
C PRO A 102 0.20 20.05 -10.59
N LEU A 103 0.08 20.21 -9.26
CA LEU A 103 0.05 19.10 -8.30
C LEU A 103 -1.34 18.48 -8.15
N GLY A 104 -2.38 19.13 -8.67
CA GLY A 104 -3.76 18.69 -8.51
C GLY A 104 -4.26 18.79 -7.08
N SER A 105 -5.17 17.88 -6.68
CA SER A 105 -5.89 17.93 -5.39
C SER A 105 -5.14 17.28 -4.22
N ARG A 106 -4.11 16.47 -4.48
CA ARG A 106 -3.35 15.72 -3.46
C ARG A 106 -1.87 15.64 -3.83
N TRP A 107 -1.03 15.60 -2.79
CA TRP A 107 0.40 15.35 -2.87
C TRP A 107 0.78 14.26 -1.87
N MET A 108 1.56 13.30 -2.30
CA MET A 108 2.23 12.29 -1.47
C MET A 108 3.73 12.36 -1.75
N GLY A 109 4.49 12.97 -0.83
CA GLY A 109 5.93 13.11 -0.96
C GLY A 109 6.64 11.80 -0.64
N LEU A 110 7.66 11.47 -1.43
CA LEU A 110 8.49 10.28 -1.25
C LEU A 110 9.75 10.61 -0.45
N SER A 111 10.37 9.59 0.15
CA SER A 111 11.68 9.70 0.81
C SER A 111 12.80 10.10 -0.17
N ALA A 112 12.58 9.98 -1.47
CA ALA A 112 13.40 10.65 -2.49
C ALA A 112 13.09 12.14 -2.50
N LYS A 113 14.08 12.99 -2.13
CA LYS A 113 13.90 14.43 -2.02
C LYS A 113 13.44 15.06 -3.33
N GLY A 114 12.31 15.79 -3.27
CA GLY A 114 11.73 16.49 -4.42
C GLY A 114 10.84 15.64 -5.31
N TYR A 115 10.65 14.36 -5.01
CA TYR A 115 9.76 13.47 -5.77
C TYR A 115 8.51 13.12 -4.98
N GLY A 116 7.44 12.84 -5.72
CA GLY A 116 6.15 12.48 -5.14
C GLY A 116 5.19 11.86 -6.14
N ILE A 117 4.06 11.42 -5.60
CA ILE A 117 2.88 11.01 -6.36
C ILE A 117 1.83 12.11 -6.16
N HIS A 118 1.31 12.67 -7.25
CA HIS A 118 0.40 13.81 -7.19
C HIS A 118 -0.56 13.86 -8.37
N GLY A 119 -1.48 14.79 -8.37
CA GLY A 119 -2.40 15.01 -9.47
C GLY A 119 -1.77 15.73 -10.67
N THR A 120 -2.63 16.22 -11.53
CA THR A 120 -2.19 17.00 -12.70
C THR A 120 -3.29 17.95 -13.14
N ASN A 121 -2.90 19.11 -13.64
CA ASN A 121 -3.77 20.02 -14.39
C ASN A 121 -3.77 19.71 -15.93
N VAL A 122 -3.01 18.65 -16.34
CA VAL A 122 -2.93 18.18 -17.72
C VAL A 122 -3.30 16.69 -17.78
N PRO A 123 -4.60 16.33 -17.73
CA PRO A 123 -5.05 14.92 -17.69
C PRO A 123 -4.58 14.09 -18.90
N SER A 124 -4.41 14.73 -20.07
CA SER A 124 -3.89 14.08 -21.28
C SER A 124 -2.44 13.62 -21.19
N SER A 125 -1.73 13.98 -20.12
CA SER A 125 -0.36 13.48 -19.83
C SER A 125 -0.35 12.07 -19.25
N ILE A 126 -1.48 11.57 -18.70
CA ILE A 126 -1.56 10.24 -18.13
C ILE A 126 -1.33 9.17 -19.22
N GLY A 127 -0.56 8.14 -18.89
CA GLY A 127 -0.08 7.11 -19.81
C GLY A 127 1.17 7.50 -20.60
N LYS A 128 1.79 8.66 -20.31
CA LYS A 128 2.95 9.19 -21.04
C LYS A 128 4.15 9.45 -20.13
N ALA A 129 5.35 9.47 -20.71
CA ALA A 129 6.55 9.99 -20.09
C ALA A 129 6.57 11.53 -20.26
N ALA A 130 5.94 12.25 -19.32
CA ALA A 130 5.63 13.67 -19.48
C ALA A 130 5.97 14.55 -18.26
N SER A 131 6.37 13.97 -17.14
CA SER A 131 6.71 14.72 -15.91
C SER A 131 8.20 15.09 -15.84
N HIS A 132 8.57 15.79 -14.78
CA HIS A 132 9.97 16.06 -14.42
C HIS A 132 10.46 15.07 -13.35
N GLY A 133 9.92 13.83 -13.38
CA GLY A 133 10.33 12.72 -12.51
C GLY A 133 9.27 12.29 -11.49
N CYS A 134 8.34 13.14 -11.09
CA CYS A 134 7.22 12.75 -10.24
C CYS A 134 6.23 11.84 -10.98
N VAL A 135 5.47 11.05 -10.22
CA VAL A 135 4.37 10.24 -10.74
C VAL A 135 3.09 11.06 -10.71
N ARG A 136 2.42 11.21 -11.87
CA ARG A 136 1.16 11.95 -11.99
C ARG A 136 -0.01 10.99 -12.15
N MET A 137 -1.13 11.30 -11.50
CA MET A 137 -2.37 10.52 -11.55
C MET A 137 -3.55 11.40 -11.97
N ARG A 138 -4.61 10.77 -12.51
CA ARG A 138 -5.91 11.43 -12.67
C ARG A 138 -6.46 11.80 -11.29
N LYS A 139 -7.30 12.84 -11.24
CA LYS A 139 -7.84 13.34 -9.97
C LYS A 139 -8.55 12.27 -9.16
N GLN A 140 -9.47 11.53 -9.79
CA GLN A 140 -10.27 10.49 -9.10
C GLN A 140 -9.38 9.35 -8.59
N ASP A 141 -8.47 8.84 -9.41
CA ASP A 141 -7.54 7.75 -9.07
C ASP A 141 -6.63 8.15 -7.91
N LEU A 142 -6.16 9.41 -7.93
CA LEU A 142 -5.29 9.95 -6.88
C LEU A 142 -6.05 10.12 -5.55
N GLU A 143 -7.27 10.62 -5.58
CA GLU A 143 -8.09 10.80 -4.40
C GLU A 143 -8.44 9.44 -3.77
N GLU A 144 -8.79 8.43 -4.57
CA GLU A 144 -8.98 7.06 -4.10
C GLU A 144 -7.70 6.49 -3.47
N LEU A 145 -6.57 6.55 -4.17
CA LEU A 145 -5.29 6.07 -3.66
C LEU A 145 -4.91 6.78 -2.35
N PHE A 146 -5.12 8.08 -2.29
CA PHE A 146 -4.80 8.90 -1.11
C PHE A 146 -5.52 8.40 0.14
N GLU A 147 -6.80 8.00 0.05
CA GLU A 147 -7.55 7.46 1.19
C GLU A 147 -7.11 6.02 1.57
N MET A 148 -6.48 5.30 0.64
CA MET A 148 -6.07 3.91 0.85
C MET A 148 -4.66 3.76 1.43
N VAL A 149 -3.83 4.80 1.45
CA VAL A 149 -2.43 4.73 1.89
C VAL A 149 -2.12 5.74 2.99
N THR A 150 -1.03 5.54 3.72
CA THR A 150 -0.61 6.37 4.85
C THR A 150 0.86 6.77 4.74
N VAL A 151 1.30 7.70 5.58
CA VAL A 151 2.74 7.94 5.80
C VAL A 151 3.37 6.63 6.27
N GLY A 152 4.53 6.28 5.71
CA GLY A 152 5.21 5.01 5.93
C GLY A 152 4.84 3.92 4.91
N THR A 153 3.82 4.12 4.05
CA THR A 153 3.53 3.18 2.95
C THR A 153 4.75 3.05 2.04
N SER A 154 5.16 1.80 1.77
CA SER A 154 6.27 1.48 0.87
C SER A 154 5.88 1.78 -0.58
N VAL A 155 6.82 2.37 -1.32
CA VAL A 155 6.68 2.70 -2.75
C VAL A 155 7.90 2.19 -3.48
N GLU A 156 7.71 1.29 -4.42
CA GLU A 156 8.75 0.78 -5.30
C GLU A 156 8.56 1.36 -6.71
N LEU A 157 9.60 2.03 -7.23
CA LEU A 157 9.63 2.58 -8.59
C LEU A 157 10.55 1.70 -9.42
N GLN A 158 9.98 0.91 -10.34
CA GLN A 158 10.67 -0.10 -11.14
C GLN A 158 11.02 0.47 -12.52
N GLY A 159 12.29 0.30 -12.93
CA GLY A 159 12.78 0.70 -14.24
C GLY A 159 12.56 -0.32 -15.34
N GLU A 160 12.22 -1.55 -14.98
CA GLU A 160 11.91 -2.64 -15.88
C GLU A 160 10.39 -2.87 -15.98
N PRO A 161 9.89 -3.48 -17.07
CA PRO A 161 8.51 -3.91 -17.16
C PRO A 161 8.13 -4.81 -15.98
N SER A 162 6.93 -4.62 -15.44
CA SER A 162 6.50 -5.35 -14.26
C SER A 162 6.03 -6.77 -14.62
N GLU A 163 6.73 -7.79 -14.14
CA GLU A 163 6.30 -9.19 -14.26
C GLU A 163 4.90 -9.40 -13.62
N LEU A 164 4.63 -8.71 -12.51
CA LEU A 164 3.34 -8.72 -11.86
C LEU A 164 2.23 -8.22 -12.79
N LEU A 165 2.45 -7.09 -13.48
CA LEU A 165 1.47 -6.56 -14.45
C LEU A 165 1.31 -7.50 -15.64
N SER A 166 2.40 -8.06 -16.15
CA SER A 166 2.36 -9.03 -17.25
C SER A 166 1.49 -10.24 -16.90
N LYS A 167 1.65 -10.76 -15.69
CA LYS A 167 0.86 -11.88 -15.18
C LYS A 167 -0.62 -11.51 -15.05
N ILE A 168 -0.95 -10.38 -14.42
CA ILE A 168 -2.34 -9.92 -14.23
C ILE A 168 -3.03 -9.72 -15.58
N LEU A 169 -2.34 -9.09 -16.54
CA LEU A 169 -2.90 -8.83 -17.86
C LEU A 169 -3.09 -10.12 -18.67
N SER A 170 -2.22 -11.12 -18.51
CA SER A 170 -2.39 -12.42 -19.16
C SER A 170 -3.56 -13.22 -18.59
N GLU A 171 -3.78 -13.17 -17.29
CA GLU A 171 -4.92 -13.82 -16.64
C GLU A 171 -6.26 -13.18 -17.04
N ALA A 172 -6.32 -11.84 -17.18
CA ALA A 172 -7.52 -11.11 -17.58
C ALA A 172 -7.93 -11.33 -19.06
N VAL A 173 -7.02 -11.80 -19.92
CA VAL A 173 -7.29 -12.10 -21.35
C VAL A 173 -7.76 -13.55 -21.53
N SER A 174 -7.56 -14.41 -20.53
CA SER A 174 -7.91 -15.83 -20.60
C SER A 174 -9.32 -16.17 -20.05
N GLU A 175 -10.05 -15.17 -19.57
CA GLU A 175 -11.48 -15.25 -19.18
C GLU A 175 -12.38 -14.68 -20.28
#